data_0f67e1e917deee9fdfd3451840b77da7
#
_entry.id   0f67e1e917deee9fdfd3451840b77da7
#
_cell.length_a   1.000
_cell.length_b   1.000
_cell.length_c   1.000
_cell.angle_alpha   90.00
_cell.angle_beta   90.00
_cell.angle_gamma   90.00
#
_symmetry.space_group_name_H-M   'P 1'
#
loop_
_entity.id
_entity.type
_entity.pdbx_description
1 polymer ?
#
loop_
_entity_poly.entity_id
_entity_poly.type
_entity_poly.pdbx_seq_one_letter_code
_entity_poly.pdbx_strand_id
1 'polypeptide(L)'
;VPCVFPSPRRPGLYRGGQRCAALAAALLWAWLCMLALPVGSMAASEALPRPQATVARCFDGDTLKLTDRRVVRLAGIDAPELHAPQGDKAQYYAREARKALTERVRGRKVTLRAAGVKHKDPHGRWLAEVLLEDGESLNEALVREGAAFFYPHRDLSPQLQERLRAAQREAIAAKRGLWAQLLSQPVAQATYLGNKESLRFFPTDCAAVQHIKPRNRVYFGNLMDAFMAGYAPARVCPFWPLVP
;
A
#
# COMPACT_ATOMS: atom_id res chain seq x y z
N VAL A 1 -13.22 -78.53 61.77
CA VAL A 1 -12.83 -77.59 60.75
C VAL A 1 -12.60 -78.32 59.47
N PRO A 2 -13.45 -78.20 58.41
CA PRO A 2 -13.19 -78.82 57.12
C PRO A 2 -12.62 -77.81 56.12
N CYS A 3 -11.61 -78.28 55.38
CA CYS A 3 -11.01 -77.61 54.24
C CYS A 3 -11.93 -77.66 53.03
N VAL A 4 -12.14 -76.44 52.42
CA VAL A 4 -12.85 -76.35 51.13
C VAL A 4 -11.82 -76.09 50.05
N PHE A 5 -11.74 -76.94 49.03
CA PHE A 5 -10.91 -76.78 47.85
C PHE A 5 -11.66 -75.89 46.82
N PRO A 6 -11.03 -74.96 46.16
CA PRO A 6 -11.62 -74.20 45.03
C PRO A 6 -11.41 -74.92 43.71
N SER A 7 -12.44 -74.96 42.87
CA SER A 7 -12.49 -75.50 41.52
C SER A 7 -11.70 -74.66 40.48
N PRO A 8 -11.24 -75.31 39.36
CA PRO A 8 -10.39 -74.64 38.37
C PRO A 8 -11.22 -73.73 37.45
N ARG A 9 -10.73 -72.53 37.20
CA ARG A 9 -11.26 -71.53 36.23
C ARG A 9 -10.82 -71.93 34.82
N ARG A 10 -11.79 -71.92 33.84
CA ARG A 10 -11.55 -72.09 32.41
C ARG A 10 -10.77 -70.90 31.83
N PRO A 11 -9.89 -71.06 30.80
CA PRO A 11 -9.18 -70.00 30.14
C PRO A 11 -10.09 -69.16 29.26
N GLY A 12 -10.11 -67.84 29.44
CA GLY A 12 -10.85 -66.88 28.62
C GLY A 12 -10.16 -66.67 27.26
N LEU A 13 -10.94 -66.72 26.19
CA LEU A 13 -10.52 -66.43 24.84
C LEU A 13 -10.06 -64.96 24.69
N TYR A 14 -8.85 -64.80 24.22
CA TYR A 14 -8.22 -63.50 23.87
C TYR A 14 -8.98 -62.89 22.68
N ARG A 15 -9.81 -61.88 22.91
CA ARG A 15 -10.36 -60.97 21.89
C ARG A 15 -9.42 -59.74 21.77
N GLY A 16 -8.29 -59.90 21.10
CA GLY A 16 -7.28 -58.86 20.91
C GLY A 16 -6.97 -58.61 19.44
N GLY A 17 -7.96 -58.36 18.59
CA GLY A 17 -7.68 -58.16 17.17
C GLY A 17 -8.38 -57.01 16.45
N GLN A 18 -9.28 -56.30 17.11
CA GLN A 18 -10.09 -55.29 16.38
C GLN A 18 -9.80 -53.82 16.74
N ARG A 19 -8.89 -53.52 17.68
CA ARG A 19 -8.58 -52.14 18.06
C ARG A 19 -7.41 -51.50 17.28
N CYS A 20 -6.54 -52.30 16.65
CA CYS A 20 -5.42 -51.77 15.86
C CYS A 20 -5.81 -51.29 14.45
N ALA A 21 -6.86 -51.84 13.83
CA ALA A 21 -7.30 -51.46 12.50
C ALA A 21 -8.01 -50.08 12.47
N ALA A 22 -8.71 -49.73 13.56
CA ALA A 22 -9.44 -48.47 13.65
C ALA A 22 -8.51 -47.25 13.84
N LEU A 23 -7.37 -47.39 14.51
CA LEU A 23 -6.39 -46.31 14.73
C LEU A 23 -5.57 -46.02 13.47
N ALA A 24 -5.26 -47.04 12.65
CA ALA A 24 -4.55 -46.85 11.38
C ALA A 24 -5.41 -46.11 10.34
N ALA A 25 -6.73 -46.39 10.29
CA ALA A 25 -7.64 -45.69 9.39
C ALA A 25 -7.86 -44.21 9.78
N ALA A 26 -7.90 -43.90 11.09
CA ALA A 26 -8.07 -42.53 11.58
C ALA A 26 -6.83 -41.65 11.28
N LEU A 27 -5.63 -42.21 11.33
CA LEU A 27 -4.40 -41.49 11.01
C LEU A 27 -4.25 -41.24 9.51
N LEU A 28 -4.69 -42.12 8.64
CA LEU A 28 -4.71 -41.93 7.19
C LEU A 28 -5.71 -40.85 6.78
N TRP A 29 -6.87 -40.75 7.42
CA TRP A 29 -7.84 -39.68 7.18
C TRP A 29 -7.35 -38.31 7.67
N ALA A 30 -6.62 -38.24 8.79
CA ALA A 30 -6.01 -37.00 9.28
C ALA A 30 -4.91 -36.48 8.36
N TRP A 31 -4.13 -37.37 7.72
CA TRP A 31 -3.12 -37.02 6.74
C TRP A 31 -3.72 -36.53 5.41
N LEU A 32 -4.83 -37.11 4.97
CA LEU A 32 -5.52 -36.70 3.74
C LEU A 32 -6.21 -35.32 3.90
N CYS A 33 -6.70 -34.98 5.10
CA CYS A 33 -7.29 -33.67 5.38
C CYS A 33 -6.25 -32.55 5.50
N MET A 34 -4.99 -32.85 5.80
CA MET A 34 -3.93 -31.83 5.87
C MET A 34 -3.43 -31.38 4.49
N LEU A 35 -3.72 -32.12 3.42
CA LEU A 35 -3.37 -31.75 2.04
C LEU A 35 -4.41 -30.86 1.35
N ALA A 36 -5.57 -30.66 1.96
CA ALA A 36 -6.61 -29.75 1.49
C ALA A 36 -6.56 -28.41 2.23
N LEU A 37 -5.38 -27.78 2.31
CA LEU A 37 -5.32 -26.35 2.61
C LEU A 37 -6.02 -25.64 1.45
N PRO A 38 -7.04 -24.80 1.70
CA PRO A 38 -7.59 -23.98 0.66
C PRO A 38 -6.42 -23.12 0.15
N VAL A 39 -6.02 -23.36 -1.09
CA VAL A 39 -5.21 -22.38 -1.83
C VAL A 39 -6.02 -21.12 -1.74
N GLY A 40 -5.59 -20.19 -0.86
CA GLY A 40 -6.23 -18.93 -0.67
C GLY A 40 -6.43 -18.31 -2.05
N SER A 41 -7.69 -18.18 -2.46
CA SER A 41 -8.07 -17.50 -3.69
C SER A 41 -7.44 -16.10 -3.56
N MET A 42 -6.30 -15.90 -4.22
CA MET A 42 -5.81 -14.55 -4.46
C MET A 42 -6.94 -13.86 -5.21
N ALA A 43 -7.65 -12.98 -4.52
CA ALA A 43 -8.69 -12.16 -5.11
C ALA A 43 -8.09 -11.58 -6.40
N ALA A 44 -8.59 -12.05 -7.54
CA ALA A 44 -8.14 -11.57 -8.83
C ALA A 44 -8.35 -10.05 -8.81
N SER A 45 -7.27 -9.28 -8.84
CA SER A 45 -7.33 -7.84 -8.99
C SER A 45 -8.14 -7.58 -10.26
N GLU A 46 -9.29 -6.92 -10.12
CA GLU A 46 -10.20 -6.67 -11.23
C GLU A 46 -9.43 -5.96 -12.35
N ALA A 47 -9.36 -6.62 -13.51
CA ALA A 47 -8.55 -6.13 -14.62
C ALA A 47 -9.18 -4.87 -15.20
N LEU A 48 -8.38 -3.82 -15.34
CA LEU A 48 -8.82 -2.61 -16.03
C LEU A 48 -9.06 -2.91 -17.53
N PRO A 49 -10.06 -2.27 -18.16
CA PRO A 49 -10.25 -2.41 -19.62
C PRO A 49 -8.97 -2.00 -20.35
N ARG A 50 -8.51 -2.87 -21.26
CA ARG A 50 -7.24 -2.68 -22.00
C ARG A 50 -6.07 -2.43 -21.05
N PRO A 51 -5.63 -3.44 -20.30
CA PRO A 51 -4.61 -3.26 -19.27
C PRO A 51 -3.25 -2.85 -19.84
N GLN A 52 -2.92 -3.23 -21.07
CA GLN A 52 -1.66 -2.87 -21.71
C GLN A 52 -1.81 -1.62 -22.58
N ALA A 53 -0.82 -0.74 -22.51
CA ALA A 53 -0.75 0.47 -23.33
C ALA A 53 0.67 1.02 -23.39
N THR A 54 0.94 1.91 -24.37
CA THR A 54 2.22 2.61 -24.47
C THR A 54 2.08 4.02 -23.90
N VAL A 55 3.09 4.47 -23.15
CA VAL A 55 3.10 5.82 -22.58
C VAL A 55 3.53 6.84 -23.64
N ALA A 56 2.69 7.83 -23.89
CA ALA A 56 2.99 8.92 -24.82
C ALA A 56 3.80 10.04 -24.15
N ARG A 57 3.38 10.49 -22.94
CA ARG A 57 4.05 11.55 -22.18
C ARG A 57 3.66 11.55 -20.71
N CYS A 58 4.46 12.25 -19.88
CA CYS A 58 4.14 12.53 -18.49
C CYS A 58 3.79 14.01 -18.32
N PHE A 59 2.77 14.30 -17.50
CA PHE A 59 2.35 15.68 -17.19
C PHE A 59 3.16 16.23 -16.02
N ASP A 60 3.27 15.44 -14.97
CA ASP A 60 3.95 15.72 -13.70
C ASP A 60 4.62 14.44 -13.17
N GLY A 61 4.90 14.36 -11.87
CA GLY A 61 5.58 13.22 -11.22
C GLY A 61 4.69 12.00 -10.95
N ASP A 62 3.37 12.08 -11.23
CA ASP A 62 2.43 10.99 -10.91
C ASP A 62 1.28 10.84 -11.91
N THR A 63 1.29 11.60 -13.00
CA THR A 63 0.27 11.58 -14.03
C THR A 63 0.87 11.42 -15.42
N LEU A 64 0.40 10.42 -16.16
CA LEU A 64 0.85 10.12 -17.51
C LEU A 64 -0.30 10.03 -18.52
N LYS A 65 0.02 10.22 -19.79
CA LYS A 65 -0.89 10.04 -20.92
C LYS A 65 -0.43 8.86 -21.77
N LEU A 66 -1.37 7.99 -22.12
CA LEU A 66 -1.16 6.85 -22.99
C LEU A 66 -1.39 7.23 -24.47
N THR A 67 -0.87 6.42 -25.39
CA THR A 67 -1.05 6.61 -26.84
C THR A 67 -2.51 6.48 -27.29
N ASP A 68 -3.32 5.72 -26.53
CA ASP A 68 -4.76 5.57 -26.74
C ASP A 68 -5.59 6.71 -26.12
N ARG A 69 -4.95 7.81 -25.74
CA ARG A 69 -5.51 9.05 -25.17
C ARG A 69 -5.95 8.96 -23.70
N ARG A 70 -5.92 7.78 -23.07
CA ARG A 70 -6.23 7.69 -21.64
C ARG A 70 -5.21 8.50 -20.83
N VAL A 71 -5.72 9.19 -19.80
CA VAL A 71 -4.89 9.82 -18.76
C VAL A 71 -4.93 8.93 -17.53
N VAL A 72 -3.77 8.60 -16.99
CA VAL A 72 -3.60 7.73 -15.83
C VAL A 72 -2.95 8.51 -14.71
N ARG A 73 -3.60 8.53 -13.55
CA ARG A 73 -3.06 8.99 -12.26
C ARG A 73 -2.57 7.77 -11.51
N LEU A 74 -1.29 7.77 -11.17
CA LEU A 74 -0.71 6.69 -10.38
C LEU A 74 -1.38 6.68 -9.00
N ALA A 75 -2.10 5.59 -8.71
CA ALA A 75 -2.88 5.50 -7.48
C ALA A 75 -2.01 5.32 -6.24
N GLY A 76 -2.45 5.90 -5.13
CA GLY A 76 -1.79 5.74 -3.84
C GLY A 76 -0.50 6.54 -3.65
N ILE A 77 -0.11 7.36 -4.63
CA ILE A 77 1.03 8.27 -4.51
C ILE A 77 0.65 9.69 -4.86
N ASP A 78 1.45 10.64 -4.42
CA ASP A 78 1.37 12.04 -4.81
C ASP A 78 2.79 12.57 -5.03
N ALA A 79 2.97 13.41 -6.04
CA ALA A 79 4.25 14.03 -6.35
C ALA A 79 4.14 15.55 -6.17
N PRO A 80 5.26 16.24 -5.90
CA PRO A 80 5.26 17.70 -5.89
C PRO A 80 4.75 18.27 -7.22
N GLU A 81 3.93 19.32 -7.14
CA GLU A 81 3.23 19.91 -8.27
C GLU A 81 4.12 20.90 -9.05
N LEU A 82 4.10 20.81 -10.39
CA LEU A 82 4.78 21.76 -11.28
C LEU A 82 4.13 23.14 -11.27
N HIS A 83 2.82 23.18 -11.03
CA HIS A 83 2.02 24.39 -10.89
C HIS A 83 1.31 24.32 -9.54
N ALA A 84 1.93 24.91 -8.53
CA ALA A 84 1.37 24.91 -7.19
C ALA A 84 0.05 25.68 -7.13
N PRO A 85 -0.92 25.26 -6.30
CA PRO A 85 -2.19 25.99 -6.14
C PRO A 85 -2.02 27.45 -5.68
N GLN A 86 -0.84 27.81 -5.17
CA GLN A 86 -0.50 29.17 -4.69
C GLN A 86 0.07 30.09 -5.78
N GLY A 87 0.08 29.67 -7.04
CA GLY A 87 0.61 30.43 -8.18
C GLY A 87 1.38 29.56 -9.16
N ASP A 88 2.01 30.19 -10.16
CA ASP A 88 2.72 29.48 -11.24
C ASP A 88 4.08 28.90 -10.85
N LYS A 89 4.45 28.96 -9.57
CA LYS A 89 5.72 28.41 -9.08
C LYS A 89 5.61 26.90 -8.87
N ALA A 90 6.69 26.20 -9.20
CA ALA A 90 6.79 24.77 -8.93
C ALA A 90 7.06 24.54 -7.43
N GLN A 91 6.52 23.46 -6.91
CA GLN A 91 6.91 22.92 -5.62
C GLN A 91 8.33 22.35 -5.69
N TYR A 92 9.05 22.41 -4.57
CA TYR A 92 10.36 21.77 -4.47
C TYR A 92 10.28 20.31 -4.91
N TYR A 93 11.21 19.89 -5.74
CA TYR A 93 11.35 18.56 -6.33
C TYR A 93 10.32 18.20 -7.44
N ALA A 94 9.48 19.11 -7.89
CA ALA A 94 8.45 18.79 -8.91
C ALA A 94 9.06 18.46 -10.29
N ARG A 95 10.12 19.15 -10.68
CA ARG A 95 10.80 18.91 -11.98
C ARG A 95 11.54 17.58 -11.97
N GLU A 96 12.21 17.26 -10.87
CA GLU A 96 12.92 16.01 -10.64
C GLU A 96 11.95 14.81 -10.61
N ALA A 97 10.81 14.96 -9.93
CA ALA A 97 9.75 13.95 -9.89
C ALA A 97 9.21 13.63 -11.30
N ARG A 98 8.87 14.66 -12.09
CA ARG A 98 8.46 14.47 -13.49
C ARG A 98 9.57 13.83 -14.33
N LYS A 99 10.83 14.22 -14.15
CA LYS A 99 11.97 13.63 -14.83
C LYS A 99 12.09 12.16 -14.51
N ALA A 100 12.05 11.78 -13.22
CA ALA A 100 12.12 10.41 -12.75
C ALA A 100 11.03 9.53 -13.37
N LEU A 101 9.77 10.00 -13.38
CA LEU A 101 8.68 9.29 -14.06
C LEU A 101 8.94 9.16 -15.56
N THR A 102 9.34 10.24 -16.23
CA THR A 102 9.51 10.28 -17.69
C THR A 102 10.61 9.32 -18.16
N GLU A 103 11.75 9.28 -17.49
CA GLU A 103 12.89 8.41 -17.83
C GLU A 103 12.53 6.92 -17.73
N ARG A 104 11.61 6.57 -16.81
CA ARG A 104 11.18 5.19 -16.64
C ARG A 104 10.18 4.70 -17.68
N VAL A 105 9.33 5.58 -18.24
CA VAL A 105 8.16 5.11 -18.98
C VAL A 105 7.95 5.70 -20.37
N ARG A 106 8.61 6.79 -20.76
CA ARG A 106 8.36 7.44 -22.05
C ARG A 106 8.64 6.50 -23.22
N GLY A 107 7.61 6.27 -24.04
CA GLY A 107 7.67 5.37 -25.19
C GLY A 107 7.64 3.88 -24.84
N ARG A 108 7.56 3.52 -23.56
CA ARG A 108 7.52 2.12 -23.12
C ARG A 108 6.09 1.60 -23.01
N LYS A 109 5.96 0.29 -23.14
CA LYS A 109 4.72 -0.42 -22.80
C LYS A 109 4.61 -0.57 -21.29
N VAL A 110 3.40 -0.43 -20.78
CA VAL A 110 3.08 -0.60 -19.37
C VAL A 110 1.81 -1.42 -19.22
N THR A 111 1.64 -2.05 -18.09
CA THR A 111 0.41 -2.75 -17.71
C THR A 111 -0.28 -1.98 -16.59
N LEU A 112 -1.56 -1.67 -16.80
CA LEU A 112 -2.41 -1.03 -15.79
C LEU A 112 -3.09 -2.09 -14.95
N ARG A 113 -2.90 -2.06 -13.64
CA ARG A 113 -3.57 -2.91 -12.66
C ARG A 113 -4.51 -2.07 -11.83
N ALA A 114 -5.71 -2.59 -11.52
CA ALA A 114 -6.62 -1.92 -10.59
C ALA A 114 -5.93 -1.75 -9.24
N ALA A 115 -5.92 -0.52 -8.75
CA ALA A 115 -5.27 -0.17 -7.49
C ALA A 115 -6.23 -0.31 -6.28
N GLY A 116 -7.51 -0.49 -6.55
CA GLY A 116 -8.56 -0.58 -5.54
C GLY A 116 -9.95 -0.57 -6.18
N VAL A 117 -10.97 -0.23 -5.41
CA VAL A 117 -12.37 -0.31 -5.84
C VAL A 117 -12.72 0.73 -6.92
N LYS A 118 -12.16 1.93 -6.84
CA LYS A 118 -12.41 2.99 -7.82
C LYS A 118 -11.38 2.94 -8.93
N HIS A 119 -11.86 2.97 -10.17
CA HIS A 119 -11.03 2.96 -11.37
C HIS A 119 -10.79 4.35 -11.97
N LYS A 120 -11.56 5.37 -11.56
CA LYS A 120 -11.41 6.75 -12.02
C LYS A 120 -11.56 7.74 -10.88
N ASP A 121 -10.86 8.86 -11.03
CA ASP A 121 -11.02 10.01 -10.14
C ASP A 121 -12.15 10.96 -10.64
N PRO A 122 -12.50 12.02 -9.87
CA PRO A 122 -13.52 12.99 -10.27
C PRO A 122 -13.19 13.75 -11.56
N HIS A 123 -11.92 13.76 -11.99
CA HIS A 123 -11.47 14.39 -13.23
C HIS A 123 -11.49 13.43 -14.44
N GLY A 124 -11.99 12.19 -14.26
CA GLY A 124 -12.07 11.18 -15.30
C GLY A 124 -10.73 10.48 -15.61
N ARG A 125 -9.65 10.76 -14.84
CA ARG A 125 -8.36 10.07 -14.99
C ARG A 125 -8.47 8.64 -14.43
N TRP A 126 -7.84 7.68 -15.10
CA TRP A 126 -7.77 6.31 -14.62
C TRP A 126 -6.85 6.23 -13.39
N LEU A 127 -7.33 5.60 -12.33
CA LEU A 127 -6.55 5.30 -11.12
C LEU A 127 -5.97 3.90 -11.27
N ALA A 128 -4.66 3.78 -11.37
CA ALA A 128 -4.01 2.50 -11.59
C ALA A 128 -2.70 2.36 -10.79
N GLU A 129 -2.39 1.13 -10.46
CA GLU A 129 -1.01 0.72 -10.27
C GLU A 129 -0.44 0.42 -11.66
N VAL A 130 0.66 1.06 -12.02
CA VAL A 130 1.31 0.93 -13.32
C VAL A 130 2.50 -0.02 -13.16
N LEU A 131 2.51 -1.09 -13.95
CA LEU A 131 3.59 -2.07 -13.96
C LEU A 131 4.44 -1.88 -15.21
N LEU A 132 5.74 -1.92 -15.04
CA LEU A 132 6.73 -1.99 -16.13
C LEU A 132 6.73 -3.39 -16.76
N GLU A 133 7.48 -3.58 -17.84
CA GLU A 133 7.53 -4.85 -18.59
C GLU A 133 8.12 -6.00 -17.76
N ASP A 134 9.02 -5.69 -16.82
CA ASP A 134 9.60 -6.64 -15.86
C ASP A 134 8.70 -6.94 -14.65
N GLY A 135 7.53 -6.31 -14.58
CA GLY A 135 6.56 -6.46 -13.48
C GLY A 135 6.82 -5.52 -12.30
N GLU A 136 7.86 -4.66 -12.34
CA GLU A 136 8.08 -3.65 -11.29
C GLU A 136 6.89 -2.69 -11.20
N SER A 137 6.45 -2.39 -9.97
CA SER A 137 5.45 -1.36 -9.73
C SER A 137 6.08 0.03 -9.80
N LEU A 138 5.71 0.78 -10.82
CA LEU A 138 6.17 2.16 -11.01
C LEU A 138 5.77 3.06 -9.83
N ASN A 139 4.56 2.87 -9.29
CA ASN A 139 4.08 3.60 -8.12
C ASN A 139 5.03 3.40 -6.93
N GLU A 140 5.41 2.15 -6.68
CA GLU A 140 6.29 1.78 -5.58
C GLU A 140 7.73 2.27 -5.81
N ALA A 141 8.24 2.13 -7.03
CA ALA A 141 9.58 2.59 -7.39
C ALA A 141 9.75 4.10 -7.18
N LEU A 142 8.79 4.92 -7.64
CA LEU A 142 8.83 6.37 -7.46
C LEU A 142 8.81 6.79 -5.99
N VAL A 143 8.04 6.09 -5.14
CA VAL A 143 8.02 6.35 -3.70
C VAL A 143 9.35 5.92 -3.06
N ARG A 144 9.89 4.75 -3.43
CA ARG A 144 11.17 4.24 -2.91
C ARG A 144 12.35 5.14 -3.27
N GLU A 145 12.30 5.78 -4.44
CA GLU A 145 13.29 6.77 -4.88
C GLU A 145 13.11 8.15 -4.27
N GLY A 146 11.99 8.39 -3.61
CA GLY A 146 11.62 9.69 -3.09
C GLY A 146 11.26 10.69 -4.20
N ALA A 147 10.80 10.22 -5.36
CA ALA A 147 10.24 11.06 -6.42
C ALA A 147 8.76 11.41 -6.17
N ALA A 148 8.10 10.60 -5.36
CA ALA A 148 6.74 10.80 -4.89
C ALA A 148 6.64 10.35 -3.42
N PHE A 149 5.50 10.62 -2.78
CA PHE A 149 5.21 10.14 -1.44
C PHE A 149 3.91 9.35 -1.41
N PHE A 150 3.74 8.48 -0.42
CA PHE A 150 2.52 7.71 -0.21
C PHE A 150 1.33 8.64 0.07
N TYR A 151 0.25 8.45 -0.68
CA TYR A 151 -1.00 9.19 -0.55
C TYR A 151 -2.14 8.23 -0.22
N PRO A 152 -2.48 8.02 1.06
CA PRO A 152 -3.49 7.05 1.49
C PRO A 152 -4.87 7.40 0.96
N HIS A 153 -5.63 6.37 0.57
CA HIS A 153 -7.02 6.48 0.17
C HIS A 153 -7.80 5.24 0.58
N ARG A 154 -9.06 5.39 1.03
CA ARG A 154 -9.88 4.26 1.50
C ARG A 154 -10.16 3.21 0.43
N ASP A 155 -10.25 3.64 -0.82
CA ASP A 155 -10.55 2.75 -1.95
C ASP A 155 -9.29 2.00 -2.47
N LEU A 156 -8.12 2.31 -1.92
CA LEU A 156 -6.86 1.68 -2.33
C LEU A 156 -6.73 0.28 -1.68
N SER A 157 -6.24 -0.70 -2.45
CA SER A 157 -6.04 -2.05 -1.91
C SER A 157 -5.09 -2.05 -0.71
N PRO A 158 -5.37 -2.82 0.35
CA PRO A 158 -4.50 -2.89 1.53
C PRO A 158 -3.06 -3.30 1.19
N GLN A 159 -2.89 -4.22 0.25
CA GLN A 159 -1.59 -4.71 -0.19
C GLN A 159 -0.75 -3.61 -0.85
N LEU A 160 -1.36 -2.80 -1.73
CA LEU A 160 -0.66 -1.67 -2.35
C LEU A 160 -0.34 -0.60 -1.31
N GLN A 161 -1.26 -0.30 -0.39
CA GLN A 161 -1.00 0.66 0.69
C GLN A 161 0.22 0.26 1.53
N GLU A 162 0.33 -1.01 1.91
CA GLU A 162 1.45 -1.48 2.74
C GLU A 162 2.79 -1.40 1.99
N ARG A 163 2.82 -1.81 0.72
CA ARG A 163 4.04 -1.69 -0.10
C ARG A 163 4.49 -0.24 -0.29
N LEU A 164 3.55 0.68 -0.58
CA LEU A 164 3.86 2.10 -0.72
C LEU A 164 4.33 2.74 0.59
N ARG A 165 3.73 2.33 1.72
CA ARG A 165 4.16 2.78 3.05
C ARG A 165 5.56 2.29 3.39
N ALA A 166 5.87 1.03 3.09
CA ALA A 166 7.20 0.47 3.29
C ALA A 166 8.25 1.20 2.43
N ALA A 167 7.96 1.39 1.13
CA ALA A 167 8.81 2.13 0.21
C ALA A 167 9.09 3.57 0.67
N GLN A 168 8.07 4.26 1.21
CA GLN A 168 8.25 5.59 1.78
C GLN A 168 9.17 5.60 3.00
N ARG A 169 9.01 4.64 3.91
CA ARG A 169 9.89 4.52 5.10
C ARG A 169 11.34 4.31 4.70
N GLU A 170 11.59 3.47 3.69
CA GLU A 170 12.92 3.26 3.13
C GLU A 170 13.50 4.56 2.53
N ALA A 171 12.70 5.28 1.74
CA ALA A 171 13.12 6.53 1.12
C ALA A 171 13.47 7.62 2.15
N ILE A 172 12.64 7.77 3.20
CA ILE A 172 12.88 8.70 4.31
C ILE A 172 14.14 8.34 5.07
N ALA A 173 14.31 7.07 5.45
CA ALA A 173 15.47 6.60 6.21
C ALA A 173 16.79 6.82 5.46
N ALA A 174 16.77 6.60 4.13
CA ALA A 174 17.92 6.79 3.24
C ALA A 174 18.04 8.24 2.71
N LYS A 175 17.15 9.15 3.09
CA LYS A 175 17.09 10.54 2.60
C LYS A 175 17.09 10.63 1.07
N ARG A 176 16.37 9.74 0.39
CA ARG A 176 16.33 9.70 -1.08
C ARG A 176 15.43 10.80 -1.65
N GLY A 177 15.80 11.29 -2.81
CA GLY A 177 14.98 12.19 -3.60
C GLY A 177 14.54 13.45 -2.84
N LEU A 178 13.25 13.73 -2.81
CA LEU A 178 12.68 14.89 -2.12
C LEU A 178 13.03 14.94 -0.62
N TRP A 179 13.26 13.78 0.02
CA TRP A 179 13.56 13.71 1.46
C TRP A 179 14.92 14.29 1.83
N ALA A 180 15.89 14.32 0.89
CA ALA A 180 17.23 14.81 1.14
C ALA A 180 17.26 16.26 1.67
N GLN A 181 16.45 17.14 1.06
CA GLN A 181 16.39 18.56 1.45
C GLN A 181 15.10 18.91 2.21
N LEU A 182 13.97 18.25 1.93
CA LEU A 182 12.71 18.57 2.61
C LEU A 182 12.84 18.44 4.12
N LEU A 183 13.56 17.43 4.59
CA LEU A 183 13.77 17.19 6.02
C LEU A 183 14.75 18.19 6.68
N SER A 184 15.48 18.98 5.90
CA SER A 184 16.34 20.07 6.40
C SER A 184 15.67 21.44 6.34
N GLN A 185 14.50 21.56 5.70
CA GLN A 185 13.76 22.83 5.62
C GLN A 185 13.07 23.16 6.95
N PRO A 186 12.77 24.44 7.23
CA PRO A 186 12.05 24.85 8.44
C PRO A 186 10.71 24.12 8.62
N VAL A 187 10.00 23.81 7.54
CA VAL A 187 8.75 23.04 7.57
C VAL A 187 8.93 21.64 8.17
N ALA A 188 10.11 21.06 8.12
CA ALA A 188 10.36 19.75 8.71
C ALA A 188 10.30 19.76 10.24
N GLN A 189 10.58 20.90 10.88
CA GLN A 189 10.57 21.09 12.33
C GLN A 189 9.26 21.66 12.86
N ALA A 190 8.33 22.02 11.97
CA ALA A 190 7.02 22.52 12.35
C ALA A 190 6.15 21.39 12.94
N THR A 191 5.18 21.77 13.76
CA THR A 191 4.18 20.83 14.30
C THR A 191 2.99 20.68 13.36
N TYR A 192 2.44 19.48 13.33
CA TYR A 192 1.33 19.15 12.44
C TYR A 192 0.18 18.48 13.21
N LEU A 193 -1.03 18.65 12.68
CA LEU A 193 -2.23 17.99 13.18
C LEU A 193 -2.80 17.07 12.10
N GLY A 194 -2.90 15.78 12.42
CA GLY A 194 -3.46 14.77 11.54
C GLY A 194 -4.94 14.50 11.83
N ASN A 195 -5.68 14.14 10.80
CA ASN A 195 -7.03 13.61 10.89
C ASN A 195 -7.02 12.09 10.66
N LYS A 196 -7.33 11.30 11.70
CA LYS A 196 -7.39 9.82 11.65
C LYS A 196 -8.34 9.29 10.56
N GLU A 197 -9.39 10.03 10.28
CA GLU A 197 -10.40 9.59 9.32
C GLU A 197 -9.94 9.72 7.88
N SER A 198 -9.27 10.81 7.52
CA SER A 198 -8.81 11.08 6.17
C SER A 198 -7.35 10.69 5.93
N LEU A 199 -6.57 10.46 6.99
CA LEU A 199 -5.11 10.31 6.97
C LEU A 199 -4.42 11.50 6.31
N ARG A 200 -4.97 12.71 6.53
CA ARG A 200 -4.34 13.97 6.11
C ARG A 200 -3.80 14.70 7.31
N PHE A 201 -2.62 15.29 7.15
CA PHE A 201 -2.06 16.20 8.13
C PHE A 201 -2.07 17.64 7.62
N PHE A 202 -2.06 18.58 8.55
CA PHE A 202 -2.17 20.00 8.32
C PHE A 202 -1.13 20.71 9.18
N PRO A 203 -0.55 21.83 8.75
CA PRO A 203 0.11 22.75 9.68
C PRO A 203 -0.86 23.13 10.80
N THR A 204 -0.37 23.28 12.03
CA THR A 204 -1.24 23.55 13.19
C THR A 204 -1.92 24.92 13.15
N ASP A 205 -1.38 25.86 12.39
CA ASP A 205 -1.93 27.21 12.14
C ASP A 205 -2.97 27.24 11.00
N CYS A 206 -3.19 26.11 10.32
CA CYS A 206 -4.17 26.01 9.24
C CYS A 206 -5.60 26.10 9.77
N ALA A 207 -6.41 27.02 9.24
CA ALA A 207 -7.81 27.19 9.66
C ALA A 207 -8.66 25.91 9.53
N ALA A 208 -8.34 25.03 8.59
CA ALA A 208 -9.06 23.77 8.39
C ALA A 208 -8.98 22.80 9.58
N VAL A 209 -7.99 22.94 10.48
CA VAL A 209 -7.85 22.09 11.66
C VAL A 209 -9.01 22.24 12.64
N GLN A 210 -9.67 23.41 12.64
CA GLN A 210 -10.82 23.68 13.53
C GLN A 210 -12.00 22.75 13.22
N HIS A 211 -12.13 22.31 11.96
CA HIS A 211 -13.20 21.41 11.52
C HIS A 211 -12.93 19.92 11.81
N ILE A 212 -11.75 19.59 12.31
CA ILE A 212 -11.41 18.21 12.66
C ILE A 212 -11.98 17.90 14.04
N LYS A 213 -12.89 16.91 14.11
CA LYS A 213 -13.47 16.44 15.39
C LYS A 213 -12.36 16.08 16.38
N PRO A 214 -12.41 16.47 17.65
CA PRO A 214 -11.35 16.21 18.63
C PRO A 214 -10.90 14.75 18.69
N ARG A 215 -11.83 13.79 18.63
CA ARG A 215 -11.53 12.35 18.63
C ARG A 215 -10.71 11.86 17.42
N ASN A 216 -10.69 12.62 16.32
CA ASN A 216 -9.98 12.30 15.10
C ASN A 216 -8.60 12.99 15.01
N ARG A 217 -8.24 13.83 15.98
CA ARG A 217 -7.00 14.58 15.99
C ARG A 217 -5.84 13.71 16.42
N VAL A 218 -4.71 13.84 15.71
CA VAL A 218 -3.39 13.29 16.07
C VAL A 218 -2.37 14.40 15.92
N TYR A 219 -1.52 14.59 16.92
CA TYR A 219 -0.48 15.59 16.87
C TYR A 219 0.85 14.95 16.48
N PHE A 220 1.59 15.61 15.61
CA PHE A 220 2.93 15.23 15.17
C PHE A 220 3.90 16.34 15.53
N GLY A 221 5.01 15.99 16.18
CA GLY A 221 6.04 16.93 16.59
C GLY A 221 6.85 17.51 15.44
N ASN A 222 6.84 16.83 14.30
CA ASN A 222 7.56 17.24 13.09
C ASN A 222 6.93 16.60 11.84
N LEU A 223 7.40 17.03 10.68
CA LEU A 223 6.94 16.57 9.37
C LEU A 223 7.21 15.07 9.14
N MET A 224 8.39 14.60 9.55
CA MET A 224 8.80 13.22 9.35
C MET A 224 7.88 12.27 10.10
N ASP A 225 7.49 12.58 11.34
CA ASP A 225 6.59 11.74 12.13
C ASP A 225 5.24 11.56 11.43
N ALA A 226 4.71 12.62 10.82
CA ALA A 226 3.45 12.54 10.08
C ALA A 226 3.55 11.60 8.87
N PHE A 227 4.61 11.71 8.07
CA PHE A 227 4.83 10.83 6.92
C PHE A 227 5.13 9.38 7.33
N MET A 228 5.94 9.17 8.38
CA MET A 228 6.24 7.84 8.90
C MET A 228 5.01 7.14 9.48
N ALA A 229 4.06 7.89 10.03
CA ALA A 229 2.77 7.39 10.46
C ALA A 229 1.82 7.06 9.29
N GLY A 230 2.20 7.37 8.04
CA GLY A 230 1.43 7.09 6.84
C GLY A 230 0.36 8.14 6.53
N TYR A 231 0.52 9.34 7.05
CA TYR A 231 -0.32 10.49 6.68
C TYR A 231 0.27 11.20 5.46
N ALA A 232 -0.58 11.89 4.72
CA ALA A 232 -0.19 12.75 3.59
C ALA A 232 -0.65 14.18 3.83
N PRO A 233 -0.02 15.19 3.18
CA PRO A 233 -0.41 16.58 3.34
C PRO A 233 -1.82 16.85 2.85
N ALA A 234 -2.54 17.72 3.55
CA ALA A 234 -3.81 18.25 3.10
C ALA A 234 -3.57 19.37 2.07
N ARG A 235 -4.18 19.26 0.90
CA ARG A 235 -3.99 20.22 -0.20
C ARG A 235 -4.57 21.62 0.08
N VAL A 236 -5.50 21.72 1.04
CA VAL A 236 -6.16 22.97 1.41
C VAL A 236 -5.25 23.93 2.18
N CYS A 237 -4.17 23.43 2.77
CA CYS A 237 -3.19 24.22 3.51
C CYS A 237 -1.79 23.92 2.99
N PRO A 238 -1.38 24.64 1.97
CA PRO A 238 -0.09 24.43 1.35
C PRO A 238 1.05 24.83 2.31
N PHE A 239 1.97 23.93 2.50
CA PHE A 239 3.18 24.14 3.29
C PHE A 239 4.47 23.78 2.52
N TRP A 240 4.29 23.14 1.36
CA TRP A 240 5.41 22.65 0.57
C TRP A 240 6.29 23.79 0.10
N PRO A 241 7.62 23.70 0.22
CA PRO A 241 8.53 24.72 -0.26
C PRO A 241 8.34 24.96 -1.76
N LEU A 242 8.29 26.23 -2.16
CA LEU A 242 8.25 26.64 -3.56
C LEU A 242 9.66 26.94 -4.05
N VAL A 243 9.93 26.57 -5.31
CA VAL A 243 11.17 26.96 -5.99
C VAL A 243 10.92 28.09 -6.97
N PRO A 244 11.90 28.95 -7.19
CA PRO A 244 11.80 30.06 -8.13
C PRO A 244 11.49 29.62 -9.56
#